data_7dfacac70ede9d9d72321823ba05d976
#
_entry.id   7dfacac70ede9d9d72321823ba05d976
#
_cell.length_a   1.000
_cell.length_b   1.000
_cell.length_c   1.000
_cell.angle_alpha   90.00
_cell.angle_beta   90.00
_cell.angle_gamma   90.00
#
_symmetry.space_group_name_H-M   'P 1'
#
loop_
_entity.id
_entity.type
_entity.pdbx_description
1 polymer ?
#
loop_
_entity_poly.entity_id
_entity_poly.type
_entity_poly.pdbx_seq_one_letter_code
_entity_poly.pdbx_strand_id
1 'polypeptide(L)'
;MFKNYREILALPGALRFSMAGLVARMPIAVLGLGIVLFIQGVTGSYGLAGIVAAVYMIVQALTGPVIARLVDRRGQATVMVPIVVTHLIALSLLIVSVYLDWWVGLTFVFAGIGGATVGSVGSLVRSRWSHLVTSPRQLQTAFSWESVADEL
;
A
#
# COMPACT_ATOMS: atom_id res chain seq x y z
N MET A 1 -12.59 25.16 11.36
CA MET A 1 -11.77 24.09 10.77
C MET A 1 -12.54 22.76 10.70
N PHE A 2 -13.01 22.21 11.79
CA PHE A 2 -13.75 20.92 11.81
C PHE A 2 -15.06 20.90 10.98
N LYS A 3 -15.72 22.02 10.78
CA LYS A 3 -16.94 22.11 9.97
C LYS A 3 -16.69 21.69 8.51
N ASN A 4 -15.57 22.10 7.93
CA ASN A 4 -15.23 21.77 6.54
C ASN A 4 -14.96 20.26 6.36
N TYR A 5 -14.27 19.62 7.33
CA TYR A 5 -14.06 18.16 7.30
C TYR A 5 -15.37 17.39 7.43
N ARG A 6 -16.26 17.83 8.30
CA ARG A 6 -17.58 17.21 8.46
C ARG A 6 -18.43 17.35 7.20
N GLU A 7 -18.35 18.47 6.50
CA GLU A 7 -19.05 18.69 5.23
C GLU A 7 -18.58 17.73 4.13
N ILE A 8 -17.28 17.54 3.95
CA ILE A 8 -16.76 16.62 2.92
C ILE A 8 -17.02 15.15 3.27
N LEU A 9 -16.90 14.77 4.55
CA LEU A 9 -17.17 13.40 4.99
C LEU A 9 -18.66 13.03 4.97
N ALA A 10 -19.56 14.04 5.00
CA ALA A 10 -21.00 13.84 4.85
C ALA A 10 -21.44 13.58 3.40
N LEU A 11 -20.57 13.77 2.42
CA LEU A 11 -20.88 13.44 1.02
C LEU A 11 -21.17 11.94 0.85
N PRO A 12 -22.09 11.56 -0.07
CA PRO A 12 -22.47 10.16 -0.26
C PRO A 12 -21.27 9.25 -0.53
N GLY A 13 -21.01 8.28 0.36
CA GLY A 13 -19.92 7.33 0.22
C GLY A 13 -18.53 7.83 0.66
N ALA A 14 -18.35 9.13 0.92
CA ALA A 14 -17.06 9.72 1.27
C ALA A 14 -16.44 9.07 2.51
N LEU A 15 -17.18 8.98 3.59
CA LEU A 15 -16.73 8.35 4.83
C LEU A 15 -16.32 6.88 4.61
N ARG A 16 -17.13 6.12 3.84
CA ARG A 16 -16.86 4.70 3.60
C ARG A 16 -15.55 4.45 2.86
N PHE A 17 -15.31 5.17 1.75
CA PHE A 17 -14.08 4.94 1.00
C PHE A 17 -12.84 5.52 1.70
N SER A 18 -12.99 6.64 2.45
CA SER A 18 -11.89 7.21 3.22
C SER A 18 -11.49 6.28 4.38
N MET A 19 -12.46 5.76 5.13
CA MET A 19 -12.19 4.77 6.19
C MET A 19 -11.62 3.46 5.64
N ALA A 20 -12.14 2.96 4.50
CA ALA A 20 -11.56 1.81 3.83
C ALA A 20 -10.11 2.06 3.39
N GLY A 21 -9.82 3.26 2.89
CA GLY A 21 -8.47 3.70 2.55
C GLY A 21 -7.53 3.74 3.76
N LEU A 22 -8.01 4.24 4.90
CA LEU A 22 -7.25 4.26 6.15
C LEU A 22 -6.90 2.84 6.61
N VAL A 23 -7.89 1.95 6.66
CA VAL A 23 -7.69 0.54 7.04
C VAL A 23 -6.72 -0.17 6.08
N ALA A 24 -6.81 0.11 4.77
CA ALA A 24 -5.92 -0.50 3.78
C ALA A 24 -4.46 0.00 3.88
N ARG A 25 -4.21 1.19 4.44
CA ARG A 25 -2.86 1.72 4.68
C ARG A 25 -2.17 1.07 5.88
N MET A 26 -2.91 0.68 6.91
CA MET A 26 -2.34 0.10 8.14
C MET A 26 -1.39 -1.09 7.88
N PRO A 27 -1.78 -2.14 7.13
CA PRO A 27 -0.87 -3.23 6.82
C PRO A 27 0.39 -2.76 6.09
N ILE A 28 0.23 -1.82 5.14
CA ILE A 28 1.35 -1.31 4.32
C ILE A 28 2.39 -0.59 5.18
N ALA A 29 1.95 0.21 6.16
CA ALA A 29 2.82 0.94 7.07
C ALA A 29 3.68 0.01 7.95
N VAL A 30 3.15 -1.15 8.33
CA VAL A 30 3.82 -2.10 9.23
C VAL A 30 4.64 -3.15 8.50
N LEU A 31 4.37 -3.38 7.19
CA LEU A 31 4.97 -4.47 6.43
C LEU A 31 6.50 -4.43 6.39
N GLY A 32 7.11 -3.27 6.21
CA GLY A 32 8.57 -3.16 6.18
C GLY A 32 9.22 -3.64 7.48
N LEU A 33 8.71 -3.17 8.61
CA LEU A 33 9.17 -3.61 9.93
C LEU A 33 8.80 -5.08 10.18
N GLY A 34 7.61 -5.50 9.76
CA GLY A 34 7.14 -6.88 9.88
C GLY A 34 8.06 -7.88 9.17
N ILE A 35 8.49 -7.56 7.94
CA ILE A 35 9.46 -8.38 7.19
C ILE A 35 10.79 -8.49 7.96
N VAL A 36 11.30 -7.37 8.48
CA VAL A 36 12.56 -7.38 9.24
C VAL A 36 12.44 -8.24 10.49
N LEU A 37 11.42 -8.02 11.30
CA LEU A 37 11.23 -8.77 12.56
C LEU A 37 10.97 -10.26 12.32
N PHE A 38 10.19 -10.59 11.30
CA PHE A 38 9.91 -11.99 10.96
C PHE A 38 11.17 -12.73 10.51
N ILE A 39 11.91 -12.19 9.55
CA ILE A 39 13.13 -12.82 9.03
C ILE A 39 14.19 -12.92 10.14
N GLN A 40 14.38 -11.87 10.92
CA GLN A 40 15.30 -11.88 12.04
C GLN A 40 14.90 -12.93 13.10
N GLY A 41 13.61 -13.02 13.42
CA GLY A 41 13.10 -14.00 14.39
C GLY A 41 13.31 -15.45 13.97
N VAL A 42 13.24 -15.75 12.66
CA VAL A 42 13.43 -17.12 12.13
C VAL A 42 14.91 -17.43 11.89
N THR A 43 15.65 -16.48 11.29
CA THR A 43 17.04 -16.74 10.83
C THR A 43 18.12 -16.26 11.80
N GLY A 44 17.76 -15.42 12.78
CA GLY A 44 18.72 -14.76 13.67
C GLY A 44 19.53 -13.63 13.01
N SER A 45 19.31 -13.36 11.71
CA SER A 45 20.14 -12.45 10.91
C SER A 45 19.45 -11.13 10.61
N TYR A 46 19.87 -10.04 11.25
CA TYR A 46 19.43 -8.68 10.90
C TYR A 46 19.95 -8.23 9.51
N GLY A 47 21.12 -8.73 9.10
CA GLY A 47 21.69 -8.39 7.80
C GLY A 47 20.80 -8.89 6.66
N LEU A 48 20.42 -10.17 6.69
CA LEU A 48 19.50 -10.75 5.72
C LEU A 48 18.14 -10.05 5.75
N ALA A 49 17.57 -9.87 6.94
CA ALA A 49 16.29 -9.20 7.14
C ALA A 49 16.27 -7.78 6.54
N GLY A 50 17.32 -7.01 6.80
CA GLY A 50 17.46 -5.64 6.28
C GLY A 50 17.57 -5.59 4.76
N ILE A 51 18.36 -6.48 4.15
CA ILE A 51 18.51 -6.52 2.67
C ILE A 51 17.20 -6.94 1.99
N VAL A 52 16.49 -7.94 2.53
CA VAL A 52 15.19 -8.38 1.98
C VAL A 52 14.15 -7.27 2.08
N ALA A 53 14.08 -6.58 3.22
CA ALA A 53 13.19 -5.44 3.40
C ALA A 53 13.56 -4.27 2.46
N ALA A 54 14.85 -4.02 2.26
CA ALA A 54 15.32 -3.01 1.33
C ALA A 54 14.92 -3.32 -0.12
N VAL A 55 15.05 -4.57 -0.57
CA VAL A 55 14.58 -5.01 -1.90
C VAL A 55 13.08 -4.76 -2.04
N TYR A 56 12.29 -5.17 -1.05
CA TYR A 56 10.85 -4.93 -1.04
C TYR A 56 10.53 -3.44 -1.20
N MET A 57 11.13 -2.57 -0.39
CA MET A 57 10.86 -1.13 -0.40
C MET A 57 11.35 -0.44 -1.68
N ILE A 58 12.53 -0.80 -2.19
CA ILE A 58 13.07 -0.23 -3.44
C ILE A 58 12.16 -0.57 -4.61
N VAL A 59 11.79 -1.84 -4.74
CA VAL A 59 10.90 -2.28 -5.83
C VAL A 59 9.53 -1.60 -5.72
N GLN A 60 8.97 -1.47 -4.51
CA GLN A 60 7.74 -0.72 -4.27
C GLN A 60 7.87 0.74 -4.75
N ALA A 61 8.94 1.42 -4.42
CA ALA A 61 9.17 2.81 -4.83
C ALA A 61 9.25 2.96 -6.36
N LEU A 62 9.92 2.03 -7.03
CA LEU A 62 10.07 2.03 -8.48
C LEU A 62 8.77 1.70 -9.23
N THR A 63 7.98 0.77 -8.70
CA THR A 63 6.76 0.28 -9.37
C THR A 63 5.52 1.12 -9.07
N GLY A 64 5.48 1.84 -7.97
CA GLY A 64 4.35 2.66 -7.56
C GLY A 64 3.82 3.60 -8.65
N PRO A 65 4.67 4.42 -9.29
CA PRO A 65 4.23 5.30 -10.40
C PRO A 65 3.72 4.54 -11.63
N VAL A 66 4.24 3.34 -11.88
CA VAL A 66 3.81 2.49 -13.02
C VAL A 66 2.42 1.96 -12.76
N ILE A 67 2.16 1.46 -11.55
CA ILE A 67 0.85 0.97 -11.14
C ILE A 67 -0.18 2.10 -11.19
N ALA A 68 0.14 3.29 -10.68
CA ALA A 68 -0.75 4.44 -10.73
C ALA A 68 -1.18 4.76 -12.17
N ARG A 69 -0.24 4.83 -13.11
CA ARG A 69 -0.54 5.05 -14.55
C ARG A 69 -1.39 3.92 -15.15
N LEU A 70 -1.17 2.68 -14.72
CA LEU A 70 -1.94 1.54 -15.21
C LEU A 70 -3.38 1.60 -14.72
N VAL A 71 -3.59 2.00 -13.47
CA VAL A 71 -4.91 2.23 -12.87
C VAL A 71 -5.66 3.34 -13.61
N ASP A 72 -4.98 4.45 -13.92
CA ASP A 72 -5.57 5.57 -14.66
C ASP A 72 -6.02 5.16 -16.07
N ARG A 73 -5.28 4.25 -16.72
CA ARG A 73 -5.58 3.80 -18.09
C ARG A 73 -6.63 2.69 -18.16
N ARG A 74 -6.62 1.74 -17.23
CA ARG A 74 -7.43 0.51 -17.30
C ARG A 74 -8.54 0.44 -16.26
N GLY A 75 -8.61 1.43 -15.39
CA GLY A 75 -9.57 1.48 -14.30
C GLY A 75 -9.09 0.72 -13.04
N GLN A 76 -9.58 1.20 -11.89
CA GLN A 76 -9.12 0.76 -10.58
C GLN A 76 -9.38 -0.73 -10.33
N ALA A 77 -10.60 -1.22 -10.56
CA ALA A 77 -10.96 -2.60 -10.23
C ALA A 77 -10.16 -3.63 -11.05
N THR A 78 -9.99 -3.37 -12.35
CA THR A 78 -9.29 -4.27 -13.28
C THR A 78 -7.82 -4.46 -12.91
N VAL A 79 -7.18 -3.42 -12.37
CA VAL A 79 -5.75 -3.44 -12.05
C VAL A 79 -5.51 -3.85 -10.60
N MET A 80 -6.31 -3.36 -9.65
CA MET A 80 -6.06 -3.58 -8.23
C MET A 80 -6.37 -5.00 -7.76
N VAL A 81 -7.40 -5.64 -8.32
CA VAL A 81 -7.75 -7.02 -7.91
C VAL A 81 -6.59 -8.00 -8.17
N PRO A 82 -6.05 -8.12 -9.40
CA PRO A 82 -4.92 -9.01 -9.64
C PRO A 82 -3.65 -8.59 -8.87
N ILE A 83 -3.40 -7.30 -8.68
CA ILE A 83 -2.26 -6.80 -7.91
C ILE A 83 -2.37 -7.25 -6.45
N VAL A 84 -3.52 -7.08 -5.80
CA VAL A 84 -3.72 -7.50 -4.41
C VAL A 84 -3.59 -9.02 -4.26
N VAL A 85 -4.16 -9.80 -5.17
CA VAL A 85 -4.02 -11.27 -5.15
C VAL A 85 -2.55 -11.68 -5.29
N THR A 86 -1.83 -11.09 -6.25
CA THR A 86 -0.39 -11.36 -6.44
C THR A 86 0.41 -10.96 -5.21
N HIS A 87 0.09 -9.83 -4.59
CA HIS A 87 0.72 -9.36 -3.36
C HIS A 87 0.57 -10.36 -2.22
N LEU A 88 -0.65 -10.83 -1.97
CA LEU A 88 -0.93 -11.81 -0.92
C LEU A 88 -0.19 -13.13 -1.16
N ILE A 89 -0.17 -13.61 -2.41
CA ILE A 89 0.57 -14.82 -2.78
C ILE A 89 2.06 -14.61 -2.55
N ALA A 90 2.64 -13.50 -3.00
CA ALA A 90 4.06 -13.21 -2.86
C ALA A 90 4.48 -13.12 -1.39
N LEU A 91 3.70 -12.45 -0.54
CA LEU A 91 3.97 -12.39 0.91
C LEU A 91 3.85 -13.76 1.57
N SER A 92 2.84 -14.56 1.19
CA SER A 92 2.68 -15.92 1.71
C SER A 92 3.87 -16.80 1.33
N LEU A 93 4.33 -16.72 0.08
CA LEU A 93 5.50 -17.46 -0.39
C LEU A 93 6.80 -16.94 0.25
N LEU A 94 6.92 -15.65 0.52
CA LEU A 94 8.04 -15.09 1.28
C LEU A 94 8.09 -15.71 2.69
N ILE A 95 6.97 -15.74 3.39
CA ILE A 95 6.88 -16.35 4.74
C ILE A 95 7.26 -17.83 4.67
N VAL A 96 6.69 -18.58 3.74
CA VAL A 96 6.97 -20.01 3.56
C VAL A 96 8.44 -20.26 3.21
N SER A 97 9.03 -19.45 2.31
CA SER A 97 10.42 -19.62 1.89
C SER A 97 11.41 -19.43 3.04
N VAL A 98 11.13 -18.47 3.93
CA VAL A 98 11.97 -18.21 5.10
C VAL A 98 11.76 -19.30 6.15
N TYR A 99 10.50 -19.69 6.41
CA TYR A 99 10.16 -20.66 7.45
C TYR A 99 10.66 -22.08 7.13
N LEU A 100 10.62 -22.47 5.84
CA LEU A 100 11.08 -23.79 5.37
C LEU A 100 12.55 -23.77 4.91
N ASP A 101 13.28 -22.70 5.16
CA ASP A 101 14.70 -22.54 4.81
C ASP A 101 14.98 -22.87 3.33
N TRP A 102 14.15 -22.35 2.44
CA TRP A 102 14.35 -22.47 1.00
C TRP A 102 15.58 -21.67 0.55
N TRP A 103 16.03 -21.92 -0.67
CA TRP A 103 17.12 -21.14 -1.24
C TRP A 103 16.83 -19.63 -1.13
N VAL A 104 17.76 -18.92 -0.49
CA VAL A 104 17.62 -17.49 -0.14
C VAL A 104 17.25 -16.60 -1.33
N GLY A 105 17.66 -16.97 -2.54
CA GLY A 105 17.29 -16.26 -3.77
C GLY A 105 15.78 -16.18 -4.00
N LEU A 106 15.02 -17.21 -3.61
CA LEU A 106 13.56 -17.20 -3.70
C LEU A 106 12.93 -16.17 -2.75
N THR A 107 13.49 -16.00 -1.56
CA THR A 107 13.04 -14.98 -0.60
C THR A 107 13.17 -13.58 -1.22
N PHE A 108 14.28 -13.30 -1.91
CA PHE A 108 14.44 -12.02 -2.63
C PHE A 108 13.48 -11.87 -3.81
N VAL A 109 13.21 -12.93 -4.55
CA VAL A 109 12.22 -12.90 -5.65
C VAL A 109 10.84 -12.58 -5.11
N PHE A 110 10.39 -13.25 -4.04
CA PHE A 110 9.09 -13.02 -3.45
C PHE A 110 8.99 -11.64 -2.78
N ALA A 111 10.07 -11.16 -2.15
CA ALA A 111 10.13 -9.80 -1.65
C ALA A 111 10.01 -8.77 -2.78
N GLY A 112 10.69 -8.98 -3.90
CA GLY A 112 10.58 -8.13 -5.09
C GLY A 112 9.17 -8.12 -5.68
N ILE A 113 8.54 -9.30 -5.86
CA ILE A 113 7.16 -9.39 -6.35
C ILE A 113 6.19 -8.74 -5.37
N GLY A 114 6.36 -8.98 -4.06
CA GLY A 114 5.58 -8.34 -3.01
C GLY A 114 5.69 -6.83 -3.05
N GLY A 115 6.90 -6.28 -3.14
CA GLY A 115 7.14 -4.85 -3.29
C GLY A 115 6.55 -4.29 -4.59
N ALA A 116 6.71 -5.00 -5.71
CA ALA A 116 6.17 -4.60 -7.01
C ALA A 116 4.63 -4.50 -7.04
N THR A 117 3.96 -5.19 -6.15
CA THR A 117 2.50 -5.31 -6.11
C THR A 117 1.87 -4.51 -4.96
N VAL A 118 2.61 -3.67 -4.29
CA VAL A 118 2.04 -2.70 -3.34
C VAL A 118 1.36 -1.58 -4.11
N GLY A 119 0.05 -1.60 -4.14
CA GLY A 119 -0.74 -0.52 -4.75
C GLY A 119 -0.64 0.76 -3.91
N SER A 120 -0.61 1.91 -4.59
CA SER A 120 -0.71 3.20 -3.92
C SER A 120 -2.16 3.48 -3.50
N VAL A 121 -2.53 3.03 -2.31
CA VAL A 121 -3.88 3.26 -1.76
C VAL A 121 -4.19 4.75 -1.65
N GLY A 122 -3.20 5.56 -1.25
CA GLY A 122 -3.35 7.01 -1.13
C GLY A 122 -3.72 7.69 -2.45
N SER A 123 -3.08 7.30 -3.55
CA SER A 123 -3.40 7.87 -4.89
C SER A 123 -4.80 7.50 -5.34
N LEU A 124 -5.27 6.27 -5.04
CA LEU A 124 -6.60 5.80 -5.38
C LEU A 124 -7.70 6.57 -4.63
N VAL A 125 -7.49 6.81 -3.34
CA VAL A 125 -8.41 7.58 -2.51
C VAL A 125 -8.45 9.04 -2.97
N ARG A 126 -7.30 9.65 -3.27
CA ARG A 126 -7.23 11.02 -3.81
C ARG A 126 -7.92 11.15 -5.17
N SER A 127 -7.76 10.16 -6.06
CA SER A 127 -8.49 10.11 -7.34
C SER A 127 -10.00 10.05 -7.11
N ARG A 128 -10.50 9.28 -6.15
CA ARG A 128 -11.93 9.27 -5.82
C ARG A 128 -12.43 10.61 -5.29
N TRP A 129 -11.64 11.29 -4.46
CA TRP A 129 -11.97 12.64 -4.00
C TRP A 129 -12.08 13.63 -5.16
N SER A 130 -11.18 13.59 -6.14
CA SER A 130 -11.23 14.48 -7.31
C SER A 130 -12.47 14.26 -8.20
N HIS A 131 -13.05 13.05 -8.19
CA HIS A 131 -14.31 12.77 -8.87
C HIS A 131 -15.56 13.14 -8.06
N LEU A 132 -15.48 13.10 -6.74
CA LEU A 132 -16.63 13.33 -5.86
C LEU A 132 -16.85 14.81 -5.59
N VAL A 133 -15.79 15.61 -5.58
CA VAL A 133 -15.79 17.00 -5.16
C VAL A 133 -15.55 17.91 -6.36
N THR A 134 -16.46 18.87 -6.57
CA THR A 134 -16.39 19.83 -7.70
C THR A 134 -15.75 21.17 -7.33
N SER A 135 -15.71 21.51 -6.03
CA SER A 135 -15.15 22.77 -5.54
C SER A 135 -13.66 22.63 -5.23
N PRO A 136 -12.79 23.52 -5.75
CA PRO A 136 -11.36 23.51 -5.42
C PRO A 136 -11.06 23.57 -3.92
N ARG A 137 -11.86 24.33 -3.17
CA ARG A 137 -11.71 24.46 -1.72
C ARG A 137 -12.02 23.14 -0.98
N GLN A 138 -13.07 22.45 -1.39
CA GLN A 138 -13.42 21.15 -0.82
C GLN A 138 -12.38 20.09 -1.18
N LEU A 139 -11.83 20.12 -2.39
CA LEU A 139 -10.77 19.21 -2.84
C LEU A 139 -9.50 19.40 -2.00
N GLN A 140 -9.12 20.65 -1.72
CA GLN A 140 -7.98 20.93 -0.86
C GLN A 140 -8.22 20.42 0.57
N THR A 141 -9.44 20.59 1.10
CA THR A 141 -9.81 20.06 2.42
C THR A 141 -9.75 18.54 2.44
N ALA A 142 -10.23 17.87 1.39
CA ALA A 142 -10.17 16.41 1.25
C ALA A 142 -8.72 15.89 1.19
N PHE A 143 -7.85 16.56 0.43
CA PHE A 143 -6.44 16.20 0.36
C PHE A 143 -5.71 16.44 1.69
N SER A 144 -6.05 17.50 2.42
CA SER A 144 -5.52 17.73 3.77
C SER A 144 -5.95 16.64 4.75
N TRP A 145 -7.19 16.16 4.65
CA TRP A 145 -7.68 15.02 5.41
C TRP A 145 -6.89 13.74 5.11
N GLU A 146 -6.70 13.44 3.82
CA GLU A 146 -5.93 12.26 3.39
C GLU A 146 -4.46 12.34 3.81
N SER A 147 -3.87 13.55 3.83
CA SER A 147 -2.49 13.72 4.31
C SER A 147 -2.37 13.42 5.80
N VAL A 148 -3.36 13.79 6.61
CA VAL A 148 -3.40 13.39 8.03
C VAL A 148 -3.58 11.88 8.16
N ALA A 149 -4.40 11.27 7.30
CA ALA A 149 -4.60 9.82 7.30
C ALA A 149 -3.36 9.04 6.82
N ASP A 150 -2.49 9.65 6.03
CA ASP A 150 -1.21 9.06 5.59
C ASP A 150 -0.16 9.03 6.73
N GLU A 151 -0.31 9.88 7.77
CA GLU A 151 0.61 9.99 8.91
C GLU A 151 0.18 9.16 10.14
N LEU A 152 -1.02 8.57 10.12
CA LEU A 152 -1.54 7.73 11.21
C LEU A 152 -1.15 6.28 11.05
#